data_fbd1210e8b980b61d31e9556f4b3c3ef
#
_entry.id   fbd1210e8b980b61d31e9556f4b3c3ef
#
_cell.length_a   1.000
_cell.length_b   1.000
_cell.length_c   1.000
_cell.angle_alpha   90.00
_cell.angle_beta   90.00
_cell.angle_gamma   90.00
#
_symmetry.space_group_name_H-M   'P 1'
#
loop_
_entity.id
_entity.type
_entity.pdbx_description
1 polymer ?
#
loop_
_entity_poly.entity_id
_entity_poly.type
_entity_poly.pdbx_seq_one_letter_code
_entity_poly.pdbx_strand_id
1 'polypeptide(L)'
;MTKDLYDKLMVFGNDREPFLAHNFMRTTDLDDGTATVTLPMHTESLNRWGGAHGGILFSLCDVAMGMAIMTLRQEMVVTVNATIDYLSAAAAGSTLTTVGKVDRLGGK
;
A
#
# COMPACT_ATOMS: atom_id res chain seq x y z
N MET A 1 -11.10 -11.57 10.60
CA MET A 1 -11.01 -12.01 9.17
C MET A 1 -10.77 -13.51 9.13
N THR A 2 -11.44 -14.19 8.22
CA THR A 2 -11.20 -15.64 8.06
C THR A 2 -9.87 -15.87 7.35
N LYS A 3 -9.29 -17.06 7.57
CA LYS A 3 -8.07 -17.45 6.87
C LYS A 3 -8.29 -17.50 5.35
N ASP A 4 -9.45 -17.96 4.92
CA ASP A 4 -9.77 -18.03 3.50
C ASP A 4 -9.77 -16.65 2.85
N LEU A 5 -10.40 -15.68 3.48
CA LEU A 5 -10.40 -14.30 2.98
C LEU A 5 -8.99 -13.72 2.99
N TYR A 6 -8.25 -13.93 4.06
CA TYR A 6 -6.85 -13.49 4.17
C TYR A 6 -6.04 -13.99 2.98
N ASP A 7 -6.10 -15.31 2.73
CA ASP A 7 -5.32 -15.92 1.66
C ASP A 7 -5.73 -15.38 0.29
N LYS A 8 -7.03 -15.22 0.06
CA LYS A 8 -7.52 -14.66 -1.21
C LYS A 8 -7.06 -13.23 -1.43
N LEU A 9 -7.12 -12.40 -0.40
CA LEU A 9 -6.72 -11.01 -0.51
C LEU A 9 -5.21 -10.86 -0.67
N MET A 10 -4.41 -11.74 -0.04
CA MET A 10 -2.96 -11.73 -0.24
C MET A 10 -2.60 -12.05 -1.70
N VAL A 11 -3.28 -13.00 -2.31
CA VAL A 11 -3.10 -13.29 -3.74
C VAL A 11 -3.58 -12.11 -4.58
N PHE A 12 -4.76 -11.59 -4.31
CA PHE A 12 -5.31 -10.48 -5.07
C PHE A 12 -4.42 -9.24 -5.02
N GLY A 13 -3.95 -8.89 -3.82
CA GLY A 13 -3.14 -7.70 -3.64
C GLY A 13 -1.72 -7.83 -4.17
N ASN A 14 -1.17 -9.04 -4.24
CA ASN A 14 0.22 -9.23 -4.67
C ASN A 14 0.34 -9.73 -6.11
N ASP A 15 -0.53 -10.63 -6.52
CA ASP A 15 -0.33 -11.34 -7.80
C ASP A 15 -1.20 -10.78 -8.92
N ARG A 16 -2.14 -9.92 -8.60
CA ARG A 16 -3.09 -9.36 -9.57
C ARG A 16 -2.92 -7.87 -9.79
N GLU A 17 -1.92 -7.26 -9.18
CA GLU A 17 -1.68 -5.83 -9.30
C GLU A 17 -0.36 -5.55 -9.98
N PRO A 18 -0.38 -5.26 -11.30
CA PRO A 18 0.86 -5.02 -12.05
C PRO A 18 1.71 -3.89 -11.49
N PHE A 19 1.08 -2.84 -10.98
CA PHE A 19 1.79 -1.69 -10.43
C PHE A 19 2.63 -2.08 -9.22
N LEU A 20 2.09 -2.92 -8.33
CA LEU A 20 2.84 -3.41 -7.17
C LEU A 20 4.07 -4.18 -7.63
N ALA A 21 3.86 -5.15 -8.51
CA ALA A 21 4.94 -6.00 -9.00
C ALA A 21 6.02 -5.18 -9.67
N HIS A 22 5.64 -4.24 -10.52
CA HIS A 22 6.58 -3.39 -11.25
C HIS A 22 7.43 -2.55 -10.30
N ASN A 23 6.86 -2.11 -9.19
CA ASN A 23 7.54 -1.23 -8.23
C ASN A 23 8.08 -1.97 -7.01
N PHE A 24 8.06 -3.30 -7.02
CA PHE A 24 8.56 -4.14 -5.92
C PHE A 24 7.82 -3.93 -4.60
N MET A 25 6.60 -3.44 -4.66
CA MET A 25 5.74 -3.34 -3.49
C MET A 25 5.14 -4.69 -3.19
N ARG A 26 4.91 -4.97 -1.91
CA ARG A 26 4.28 -6.21 -1.51
C ARG A 26 3.40 -6.00 -0.29
N THR A 27 2.17 -6.49 -0.38
CA THR A 27 1.32 -6.61 0.80
C THR A 27 1.85 -7.74 1.65
N THR A 28 2.21 -7.43 2.90
CA THR A 28 2.86 -8.39 3.80
C THR A 28 1.95 -8.84 4.93
N ASP A 29 0.93 -8.07 5.27
CA ASP A 29 -0.01 -8.45 6.31
C ASP A 29 -1.35 -7.75 6.12
N LEU A 30 -2.40 -8.39 6.59
CA LEU A 30 -3.77 -7.90 6.54
C LEU A 30 -4.47 -8.26 7.85
N ASP A 31 -5.33 -7.36 8.32
CA ASP A 31 -6.25 -7.62 9.41
C ASP A 31 -7.52 -6.80 9.15
N ASP A 32 -8.52 -6.96 9.98
CA ASP A 32 -9.78 -6.24 9.77
C ASP A 32 -9.56 -4.74 9.82
N GLY A 33 -9.71 -4.10 8.67
CA GLY A 33 -9.55 -2.66 8.53
C GLY A 33 -8.12 -2.17 8.44
N THR A 34 -7.12 -3.06 8.36
CA THR A 34 -5.71 -2.66 8.22
C THR A 34 -5.00 -3.47 7.17
N ALA A 35 -3.98 -2.87 6.59
CA ALA A 35 -3.11 -3.55 5.63
C ALA A 35 -1.68 -3.01 5.77
N THR A 36 -0.71 -3.90 5.68
CA THR A 36 0.70 -3.53 5.68
C THR A 36 1.28 -3.82 4.32
N VAL A 37 1.92 -2.82 3.73
CA VAL A 37 2.58 -2.94 2.42
C VAL A 37 4.01 -2.47 2.57
N THR A 38 4.95 -3.22 2.01
CA THR A 38 6.37 -2.91 2.08
C THR A 38 6.95 -2.68 0.70
N LEU A 39 8.02 -1.90 0.66
CA LEU A 39 8.76 -1.61 -0.54
C LEU A 39 10.25 -1.57 -0.18
N PRO A 40 11.02 -2.61 -0.55
CA PRO A 40 12.48 -2.48 -0.53
C PRO A 40 12.85 -1.49 -1.62
N MET A 41 13.50 -0.40 -1.24
CA MET A 41 13.81 0.66 -2.21
C MET A 41 14.83 0.17 -3.22
N HIS A 42 14.60 0.54 -4.46
CA HIS A 42 15.48 0.23 -5.59
C HIS A 42 15.76 1.53 -6.36
N THR A 43 16.63 1.45 -7.36
CA THR A 43 17.08 2.64 -8.10
C THR A 43 15.91 3.46 -8.64
N GLU A 44 14.89 2.78 -9.18
CA GLU A 44 13.73 3.46 -9.77
C GLU A 44 12.78 4.08 -8.74
N SER A 45 13.00 3.82 -7.45
CA SER A 45 12.24 4.46 -6.37
C SER A 45 12.79 5.83 -5.99
N LEU A 46 13.97 6.18 -6.50
CA LEU A 46 14.69 7.36 -6.02
C LEU A 46 14.34 8.62 -6.80
N ASN A 47 14.38 9.74 -6.11
CA ASN A 47 14.34 11.05 -6.74
C ASN A 47 15.78 11.45 -7.15
N ARG A 48 15.92 12.64 -7.74
CA ARG A 48 17.22 13.14 -8.21
C ARG A 48 18.21 13.39 -7.08
N TRP A 49 17.73 13.44 -5.85
CA TRP A 49 18.56 13.71 -4.67
C TRP A 49 18.99 12.43 -3.94
N GLY A 50 18.60 11.27 -4.47
CA GLY A 50 18.99 9.98 -3.91
C GLY A 50 18.14 9.48 -2.77
N GLY A 51 17.03 10.12 -2.49
CA GLY A 51 16.05 9.64 -1.51
C GLY A 51 14.80 9.11 -2.18
N ALA A 52 13.86 8.61 -1.40
CA ALA A 52 12.60 8.10 -1.93
C ALA A 52 11.84 9.21 -2.66
N HIS A 53 11.38 8.89 -3.87
CA HIS A 53 10.54 9.82 -4.62
C HIS A 53 9.20 9.98 -3.93
N GLY A 54 8.72 11.23 -3.79
CA GLY A 54 7.43 11.49 -3.17
C GLY A 54 6.28 10.75 -3.81
N GLY A 55 6.33 10.56 -5.12
CA GLY A 55 5.33 9.79 -5.84
C GLY A 55 5.30 8.31 -5.44
N ILE A 56 6.46 7.71 -5.17
CA ILE A 56 6.50 6.33 -4.72
C ILE A 56 5.95 6.19 -3.29
N LEU A 57 6.23 7.17 -2.44
CA LEU A 57 5.68 7.20 -1.09
C LEU A 57 4.16 7.33 -1.11
N PHE A 58 3.65 8.22 -1.96
CA PHE A 58 2.21 8.37 -2.13
C PHE A 58 1.56 7.07 -2.62
N SER A 59 2.16 6.45 -3.63
CA SER A 59 1.65 5.21 -4.21
C SER A 59 1.62 4.09 -3.19
N LEU A 60 2.68 3.97 -2.38
CA LEU A 60 2.76 2.94 -1.34
C LEU A 60 1.62 3.11 -0.32
N CYS A 61 1.36 4.35 0.09
CA CYS A 61 0.26 4.64 1.02
C CYS A 61 -1.10 4.38 0.37
N ASP A 62 -1.27 4.75 -0.89
CA ASP A 62 -2.52 4.53 -1.61
C ASP A 62 -2.84 3.03 -1.73
N VAL A 63 -1.84 2.23 -2.05
CA VAL A 63 -2.01 0.77 -2.11
C VAL A 63 -2.45 0.22 -0.75
N ALA A 64 -1.79 0.64 0.32
CA ALA A 64 -2.13 0.18 1.67
C ALA A 64 -3.56 0.57 2.06
N MET A 65 -3.98 1.78 1.71
CA MET A 65 -5.34 2.22 1.98
C MET A 65 -6.37 1.39 1.24
N GLY A 66 -6.12 1.11 -0.03
CA GLY A 66 -7.00 0.27 -0.85
C GLY A 66 -7.12 -1.14 -0.30
N MET A 67 -6.01 -1.75 0.09
CA MET A 67 -6.02 -3.09 0.65
C MET A 67 -6.71 -3.13 2.02
N ALA A 68 -6.54 -2.09 2.83
CA ALA A 68 -7.23 -2.00 4.12
C ALA A 68 -8.75 -2.00 3.94
N ILE A 69 -9.24 -1.27 2.95
CA ILE A 69 -10.69 -1.25 2.63
C ILE A 69 -11.15 -2.63 2.16
N MET A 70 -10.35 -3.31 1.35
CA MET A 70 -10.69 -4.64 0.84
C MET A 70 -10.86 -5.68 1.94
N THR A 71 -10.22 -5.50 3.09
CA THR A 71 -10.42 -6.42 4.22
C THR A 71 -11.84 -6.34 4.78
N LEU A 72 -12.51 -5.22 4.62
CA LEU A 72 -13.85 -4.98 5.14
C LEU A 72 -14.93 -5.10 4.08
N ARG A 73 -14.62 -4.78 2.83
CA ARG A 73 -15.58 -4.78 1.74
C ARG A 73 -14.90 -5.20 0.44
N GLN A 74 -15.21 -6.38 -0.06
CA GLN A 74 -14.58 -6.98 -1.22
C GLN A 74 -15.29 -6.54 -2.49
N GLU A 75 -15.15 -5.28 -2.83
CA GLU A 75 -15.68 -4.74 -4.08
C GLU A 75 -14.69 -3.73 -4.65
N MET A 76 -14.85 -3.40 -5.91
CA MET A 76 -13.94 -2.46 -6.56
C MET A 76 -14.00 -1.10 -5.88
N VAL A 77 -12.83 -0.59 -5.50
CA VAL A 77 -12.69 0.74 -4.92
C VAL A 77 -11.66 1.53 -5.72
N VAL A 78 -11.87 2.83 -5.78
CA VAL A 78 -10.91 3.76 -6.39
C VAL A 78 -10.74 4.95 -5.45
N THR A 79 -9.55 5.53 -5.47
CA THR A 79 -9.26 6.73 -4.69
C THR A 79 -9.94 7.93 -5.34
N VAL A 80 -10.74 8.64 -4.55
CA VAL A 80 -11.41 9.86 -5.00
C VAL A 80 -10.62 11.08 -4.59
N ASN A 81 -10.08 11.08 -3.38
CA ASN A 81 -9.32 12.20 -2.85
C ASN A 81 -8.32 11.65 -1.85
N ALA A 82 -7.14 12.24 -1.81
CA ALA A 82 -6.11 11.89 -0.84
C ALA A 82 -5.21 13.09 -0.58
N THR A 83 -4.73 13.19 0.65
CA THR A 83 -3.71 14.18 1.02
C THR A 83 -2.55 13.47 1.69
N ILE A 84 -1.37 14.04 1.58
CA ILE A 84 -0.17 13.46 2.17
C ILE A 84 0.70 14.57 2.76
N ASP A 85 1.31 14.26 3.91
CA ASP A 85 2.30 15.12 4.53
C ASP A 85 3.62 14.37 4.58
N TYR A 86 4.64 14.94 3.96
CA TYR A 86 5.99 14.36 3.95
C TYR A 86 6.77 14.95 5.11
N LEU A 87 6.93 14.18 6.18
CA LEU A 87 7.52 14.68 7.42
C LEU A 87 9.04 14.53 7.46
N SER A 88 9.58 13.57 6.74
CA SER A 88 11.03 13.34 6.67
C SER A 88 11.38 12.57 5.41
N ALA A 89 12.66 12.63 5.03
CA ALA A 89 13.15 11.92 3.87
C ALA A 89 13.41 10.44 4.21
N ALA A 90 13.22 9.57 3.23
CA ALA A 90 13.61 8.17 3.36
C ALA A 90 14.87 7.94 2.53
N ALA A 91 15.89 7.37 3.17
CA ALA A 91 17.20 7.19 2.55
C ALA A 91 17.20 6.01 1.58
N ALA A 92 18.07 6.09 0.56
CA ALA A 92 18.31 4.97 -0.35
C ALA A 92 18.73 3.71 0.43
N GLY A 93 18.34 2.55 -0.06
CA GLY A 93 18.67 1.26 0.57
C GLY A 93 17.76 0.86 1.71
N SER A 94 16.83 1.72 2.11
CA SER A 94 15.85 1.39 3.15
C SER A 94 14.75 0.50 2.61
N THR A 95 14.09 -0.23 3.50
CA THR A 95 12.80 -0.85 3.21
C THR A 95 11.72 0.02 3.82
N LEU A 96 10.81 0.48 2.99
CA LEU A 96 9.70 1.31 3.43
C LEU A 96 8.52 0.41 3.83
N THR A 97 7.89 0.75 4.93
CA THR A 97 6.71 0.03 5.40
C THR A 97 5.58 1.03 5.61
N THR A 98 4.42 0.73 5.07
CA THR A 98 3.23 1.53 5.32
C THR A 98 2.13 0.67 5.92
N VAL A 99 1.36 1.26 6.80
CA VAL A 99 0.19 0.62 7.38
C VAL A 99 -1.02 1.49 7.05
N GLY A 100 -1.93 0.93 6.29
CA GLY A 100 -3.23 1.55 6.02
C GLY A 100 -4.22 1.15 7.08
N LYS A 101 -5.06 2.08 7.49
CA LYS A 101 -6.09 1.82 8.48
C LYS A 101 -7.37 2.52 8.07
N VAL A 102 -8.48 1.79 8.09
CA VAL A 102 -9.79 2.37 7.82
C VAL A 102 -10.28 3.05 9.09
N ASP A 103 -10.51 4.35 9.00
CA ASP A 103 -11.07 5.10 10.11
C ASP A 103 -12.59 5.00 10.14
N ARG A 104 -13.19 5.02 8.94
CA ARG A 104 -14.64 4.98 8.83
C ARG A 104 -15.03 4.36 7.51
N LEU A 105 -15.88 3.35 7.55
CA LEU A 105 -16.47 2.73 6.37
C LEU A 105 -17.87 3.30 6.18
N GLY A 106 -18.03 4.12 5.15
CA GLY A 106 -19.33 4.70 4.83
C GLY A 106 -20.28 3.67 4.24
N GLY A 107 -21.57 4.01 4.21
CA GLY A 107 -22.57 3.22 3.52
C GLY A 107 -22.44 3.38 2.02
N LYS A 108 -22.57 2.30 1.29
CA LYS A 108 -22.66 2.24 -0.13
C LYS A 108 -21.63 2.96 -0.96
#